data_7d81d9cb13ff7452fcf5ea8f328a8c20
#
_entry.id   7d81d9cb13ff7452fcf5ea8f328a8c20
#
_cell.length_a   1.000
_cell.length_b   1.000
_cell.length_c   1.000
_cell.angle_alpha   90.00
_cell.angle_beta   90.00
_cell.angle_gamma   90.00
#
_symmetry.space_group_name_H-M   'P 1'
#
loop_
_entity.id
_entity.type
_entity.pdbx_description
1 polymer ?
#
loop_
_entity_poly.entity_id
_entity_poly.type
_entity_poly.pdbx_seq_one_letter_code
_entity_poly.pdbx_strand_id
1 'polypeptide(L)'
;DHVMTVNPRLRYHFMNETLRDSFYEAPVWNLGQCKKHTIFVSNSGSPLKGAHQVLKALPIILRQYPDTVVNFCGSSVMSSAVKDILRFQGYHLYLRRLVKKLCLQDNVHFLGSLSEKQMKQQFLDANVYVMPSSIENSPNSLCEAQILGTPLVSSYCGGTSKLLTDGETGYF
;
A
#
# COMPACT_ATOMS: atom_id res chain seq x y z
N ASP A 1 23.08 13.20 -3.68
CA ASP A 1 24.09 14.26 -3.99
C ASP A 1 24.05 15.47 -3.06
N HIS A 2 22.93 15.76 -2.38
CA HIS A 2 22.86 16.88 -1.43
C HIS A 2 23.91 16.76 -0.31
N VAL A 3 24.14 15.57 0.21
CA VAL A 3 25.15 15.30 1.25
C VAL A 3 26.56 15.65 0.75
N MET A 4 26.90 15.34 -0.51
CA MET A 4 28.19 15.68 -1.11
C MET A 4 28.35 17.19 -1.36
N THR A 5 27.24 17.91 -1.55
CA THR A 5 27.23 19.38 -1.66
C THR A 5 27.59 20.04 -0.33
N VAL A 6 27.11 19.44 0.78
CA VAL A 6 27.40 19.96 2.15
C VAL A 6 28.80 19.59 2.60
N ASN A 7 29.27 18.37 2.29
CA ASN A 7 30.63 17.92 2.62
C ASN A 7 31.24 17.05 1.51
N PRO A 8 32.03 17.64 0.59
CA PRO A 8 32.66 16.92 -0.52
C PRO A 8 33.66 15.83 -0.12
N ARG A 9 34.12 15.83 1.14
CA ARG A 9 35.07 14.82 1.66
C ARG A 9 34.38 13.61 2.27
N LEU A 10 33.04 13.61 2.32
CA LEU A 10 32.26 12.53 2.93
C LEU A 10 32.26 11.31 1.99
N ARG A 11 32.56 10.14 2.55
CA ARG A 11 32.36 8.87 1.82
C ARG A 11 30.90 8.46 2.00
N TYR A 12 30.15 8.55 0.92
CA TYR A 12 28.73 8.19 0.88
C TYR A 12 28.60 6.75 0.35
N HIS A 13 27.87 5.93 1.09
CA HIS A 13 27.53 4.57 0.69
C HIS A 13 26.00 4.45 0.71
N PHE A 14 25.45 3.94 -0.38
CA PHE A 14 24.02 3.61 -0.47
C PHE A 14 23.82 2.15 -0.08
N MET A 15 22.85 1.90 0.79
CA MET A 15 22.45 0.56 1.19
C MET A 15 20.93 0.51 1.25
N ASN A 16 20.34 -0.47 0.58
CA ASN A 16 18.91 -0.75 0.69
C ASN A 16 18.61 -1.42 2.04
N GLU A 17 17.42 -1.20 2.55
CA GLU A 17 16.94 -1.94 3.72
C GLU A 17 16.70 -3.41 3.34
N THR A 18 17.02 -4.31 4.28
CA THR A 18 16.69 -5.73 4.16
C THR A 18 15.20 -5.93 4.47
N LEU A 19 14.56 -6.82 3.74
CA LEU A 19 13.20 -7.23 4.02
C LEU A 19 13.17 -8.29 5.15
N ARG A 20 11.98 -8.59 5.64
CA ARG A 20 11.78 -9.66 6.62
C ARG A 20 12.11 -11.01 5.99
N ASP A 21 12.87 -11.84 6.68
CA ASP A 21 13.41 -13.12 6.16
C ASP A 21 12.34 -14.01 5.52
N SER A 22 11.18 -14.08 6.13
CA SER A 22 10.08 -14.91 5.66
C SER A 22 9.52 -14.52 4.29
N PHE A 23 9.86 -13.34 3.75
CA PHE A 23 9.45 -12.93 2.40
C PHE A 23 10.37 -13.53 1.33
N TYR A 24 11.66 -13.82 1.67
CA TYR A 24 12.59 -14.45 0.74
C TYR A 24 12.29 -15.94 0.51
N GLU A 25 11.64 -16.60 1.48
CA GLU A 25 11.26 -18.01 1.42
C GLU A 25 9.79 -18.23 1.04
N ALA A 26 9.07 -17.16 0.75
CA ALA A 26 7.63 -17.22 0.45
C ALA A 26 7.35 -17.78 -0.95
N PRO A 27 6.18 -18.38 -1.18
CA PRO A 27 5.74 -18.71 -2.53
C PRO A 27 5.60 -17.44 -3.37
N VAL A 28 5.81 -17.59 -4.68
CA VAL A 28 5.65 -16.49 -5.64
C VAL A 28 4.16 -16.32 -5.98
N TRP A 29 3.73 -15.09 -6.18
CA TRP A 29 2.38 -14.75 -6.63
C TRP A 29 2.02 -15.46 -7.93
N ASN A 30 0.78 -15.88 -8.04
CA ASN A 30 0.27 -16.62 -9.18
C ASN A 30 -1.14 -16.14 -9.57
N LEU A 31 -1.32 -15.79 -10.84
CA LEU A 31 -2.59 -15.29 -11.35
C LEU A 31 -3.76 -16.29 -11.16
N GLY A 32 -3.49 -17.58 -11.23
CA GLY A 32 -4.50 -18.61 -11.04
C GLY A 32 -4.94 -18.82 -9.59
N GLN A 33 -4.19 -18.26 -8.63
CA GLN A 33 -4.44 -18.41 -7.20
C GLN A 33 -4.88 -17.12 -6.53
N CYS A 34 -4.59 -15.96 -7.13
CA CYS A 34 -5.02 -14.68 -6.58
C CYS A 34 -6.54 -14.50 -6.67
N LYS A 35 -7.09 -13.68 -5.82
CA LYS A 35 -8.51 -13.31 -5.84
C LYS A 35 -8.71 -12.22 -6.90
N LYS A 36 -9.44 -12.55 -7.96
CA LYS A 36 -9.73 -11.60 -9.03
C LYS A 36 -10.31 -10.30 -8.47
N HIS A 37 -9.94 -9.20 -9.12
CA HIS A 37 -10.42 -7.85 -8.82
C HIS A 37 -10.20 -7.43 -7.35
N THR A 38 -9.17 -8.00 -6.69
CA THR A 38 -8.79 -7.60 -5.33
C THR A 38 -7.60 -6.68 -5.36
N ILE A 39 -7.77 -5.48 -4.80
CA ILE A 39 -6.72 -4.49 -4.60
C ILE A 39 -6.26 -4.55 -3.15
N PHE A 40 -4.95 -4.58 -2.91
CA PHE A 40 -4.37 -4.50 -1.57
C PHE A 40 -3.62 -3.18 -1.39
N VAL A 41 -3.82 -2.53 -0.23
CA VAL A 41 -3.13 -1.30 0.20
C VAL A 41 -2.57 -1.54 1.60
N SER A 42 -1.26 -1.55 1.74
CA SER A 42 -0.58 -1.96 2.98
C SER A 42 -0.66 -0.96 4.14
N ASN A 43 -1.09 0.26 3.89
CA ASN A 43 -1.19 1.27 4.95
C ASN A 43 -2.27 2.32 4.67
N SER A 44 -3.22 2.44 5.62
CA SER A 44 -4.30 3.44 5.58
C SER A 44 -4.24 4.45 6.74
N GLY A 45 -3.20 4.42 7.56
CA GLY A 45 -3.15 5.11 8.85
C GLY A 45 -2.92 6.61 8.79
N SER A 46 -2.53 7.17 7.65
CA SER A 46 -2.19 8.61 7.54
C SER A 46 -2.56 9.17 6.16
N PRO A 47 -2.86 10.47 6.07
CA PRO A 47 -3.11 11.13 4.78
C PRO A 47 -1.96 10.97 3.78
N LEU A 48 -0.71 10.96 4.27
CA LEU A 48 0.49 10.79 3.45
C LEU A 48 0.56 9.41 2.77
N LYS A 49 -0.11 8.41 3.33
CA LYS A 49 -0.20 7.05 2.75
C LYS A 49 -1.29 6.91 1.68
N GLY A 50 -2.09 7.95 1.44
CA GLY A 50 -2.90 8.10 0.24
C GLY A 50 -4.13 7.19 0.11
N ALA A 51 -4.59 6.47 1.15
CA ALA A 51 -5.76 5.60 1.07
C ALA A 51 -7.00 6.28 0.47
N HIS A 52 -7.18 7.57 0.73
CA HIS A 52 -8.26 8.37 0.16
C HIS A 52 -8.20 8.52 -1.36
N GLN A 53 -7.03 8.42 -1.98
CA GLN A 53 -6.88 8.48 -3.43
C GLN A 53 -7.42 7.19 -4.07
N VAL A 54 -7.12 6.04 -3.48
CA VAL A 54 -7.68 4.74 -3.93
C VAL A 54 -9.20 4.75 -3.79
N LEU A 55 -9.75 5.26 -2.67
CA LEU A 55 -11.20 5.39 -2.49
C LEU A 55 -11.84 6.29 -3.55
N LYS A 56 -11.18 7.37 -3.97
CA LYS A 56 -11.69 8.26 -5.04
C LYS A 56 -11.61 7.62 -6.42
N ALA A 57 -10.61 6.79 -6.69
CA ALA A 57 -10.44 6.08 -7.95
C ALA A 57 -11.39 4.87 -8.08
N LEU A 58 -11.76 4.25 -6.95
CA LEU A 58 -12.54 3.01 -6.94
C LEU A 58 -13.88 3.10 -7.71
N PRO A 59 -14.69 4.19 -7.65
CA PRO A 59 -15.90 4.29 -8.46
C PRO A 59 -15.65 4.22 -9.97
N ILE A 60 -14.48 4.62 -10.45
CA ILE A 60 -14.11 4.53 -11.86
C ILE A 60 -13.84 3.06 -12.21
N ILE A 61 -13.12 2.35 -11.35
CA ILE A 61 -12.79 0.93 -11.51
C ILE A 61 -14.07 0.09 -11.47
N LEU A 62 -14.99 0.36 -10.55
CA LEU A 62 -16.26 -0.36 -10.39
C LEU A 62 -17.20 -0.27 -11.61
N ARG A 63 -17.05 0.74 -12.48
CA ARG A 63 -17.81 0.80 -13.74
C ARG A 63 -17.45 -0.34 -14.68
N GLN A 64 -16.19 -0.80 -14.66
CA GLN A 64 -15.70 -1.87 -15.52
C GLN A 64 -15.62 -3.22 -14.79
N TYR A 65 -15.30 -3.18 -13.50
CA TYR A 65 -15.14 -4.36 -12.63
C TYR A 65 -15.97 -4.17 -11.35
N PRO A 66 -17.30 -4.39 -11.42
CA PRO A 66 -18.22 -4.07 -10.31
C PRO A 66 -18.01 -4.90 -9.05
N ASP A 67 -17.33 -6.03 -9.16
CA ASP A 67 -16.96 -6.92 -8.07
C ASP A 67 -15.60 -6.61 -7.44
N THR A 68 -14.98 -5.47 -7.80
CA THR A 68 -13.69 -5.06 -7.23
C THR A 68 -13.81 -4.82 -5.72
N VAL A 69 -12.85 -5.39 -4.99
CA VAL A 69 -12.70 -5.22 -3.54
C VAL A 69 -11.35 -4.60 -3.21
N VAL A 70 -11.34 -3.66 -2.27
CA VAL A 70 -10.10 -3.05 -1.76
C VAL A 70 -9.90 -3.43 -0.29
N ASN A 71 -8.78 -4.07 -0.01
CA ASN A 71 -8.33 -4.42 1.33
C ASN A 71 -7.29 -3.40 1.81
N PHE A 72 -7.63 -2.63 2.83
CA PHE A 72 -6.71 -1.69 3.50
C PHE A 72 -6.17 -2.29 4.78
N CYS A 73 -4.84 -2.32 4.92
CA CYS A 73 -4.15 -2.64 6.16
C CYS A 73 -3.72 -1.36 6.90
N GLY A 74 -3.29 -1.49 8.13
CA GLY A 74 -2.79 -0.40 8.98
C GLY A 74 -3.68 -0.12 10.18
N SER A 75 -3.71 1.12 10.64
CA SER A 75 -4.54 1.47 11.80
C SER A 75 -6.01 1.20 11.55
N SER A 76 -6.71 0.74 12.58
CA SER A 76 -8.12 0.39 12.48
C SER A 76 -9.00 1.63 12.23
N VAL A 77 -9.33 1.86 10.97
CA VAL A 77 -10.25 2.93 10.56
C VAL A 77 -11.66 2.69 11.07
N MET A 78 -12.04 1.43 11.31
CA MET A 78 -13.38 1.02 11.75
C MET A 78 -13.47 0.78 13.26
N SER A 79 -12.39 1.00 14.03
CA SER A 79 -12.45 0.87 15.49
C SER A 79 -13.47 1.83 16.08
N SER A 80 -14.37 1.29 16.91
CA SER A 80 -15.31 2.06 17.74
C SER A 80 -14.74 2.42 19.11
N ALA A 81 -13.51 1.98 19.42
CA ALA A 81 -12.88 2.26 20.70
C ALA A 81 -12.63 3.78 20.86
N VAL A 82 -13.10 4.33 21.97
CA VAL A 82 -13.00 5.78 22.25
C VAL A 82 -11.56 6.29 22.21
N LYS A 83 -10.58 5.46 22.62
CA LYS A 83 -9.14 5.80 22.53
C LYS A 83 -8.65 5.97 21.09
N ASP A 84 -9.11 5.14 20.16
CA ASP A 84 -8.73 5.20 18.74
C ASP A 84 -9.44 6.38 18.05
N ILE A 85 -10.67 6.67 18.46
CA ILE A 85 -11.41 7.86 18.02
C ILE A 85 -10.65 9.13 18.45
N LEU A 86 -10.12 9.20 19.66
CA LEU A 86 -9.38 10.36 20.16
C LEU A 86 -8.00 10.52 19.54
N ARG A 87 -7.33 9.44 19.17
CA ARG A 87 -5.94 9.46 18.66
C ARG A 87 -5.84 9.76 17.16
N PHE A 88 -6.85 9.40 16.34
CA PHE A 88 -6.80 9.50 14.87
C PHE A 88 -8.00 10.25 14.27
N GLN A 89 -8.62 11.14 15.03
CA GLN A 89 -9.96 11.71 14.81
C GLN A 89 -10.25 12.28 13.43
N GLY A 90 -9.29 12.95 12.78
CA GLY A 90 -9.57 13.67 11.53
C GLY A 90 -9.61 12.75 10.31
N TYR A 91 -8.53 12.01 10.06
CA TYR A 91 -8.36 11.27 8.81
C TYR A 91 -9.21 10.01 8.72
N HIS A 92 -9.31 9.22 9.80
CA HIS A 92 -10.16 8.02 9.80
C HIS A 92 -11.64 8.38 9.66
N LEU A 93 -12.07 9.46 10.30
CA LEU A 93 -13.44 9.96 10.13
C LEU A 93 -13.67 10.42 8.69
N TYR A 94 -12.69 11.08 8.08
CA TYR A 94 -12.74 11.46 6.67
C TYR A 94 -12.86 10.23 5.76
N LEU A 95 -12.05 9.17 5.95
CA LEU A 95 -12.15 7.94 5.17
C LEU A 95 -13.52 7.28 5.30
N ARG A 96 -14.07 7.17 6.51
CA ARG A 96 -15.44 6.65 6.75
C ARG A 96 -16.51 7.44 6.01
N ARG A 97 -16.42 8.77 6.10
CA ARG A 97 -17.34 9.65 5.37
C ARG A 97 -17.21 9.49 3.85
N LEU A 98 -15.98 9.33 3.37
CA LEU A 98 -15.70 9.14 1.96
C LEU A 98 -16.27 7.81 1.44
N VAL A 99 -16.07 6.70 2.17
CA VAL A 99 -16.65 5.39 1.85
C VAL A 99 -18.18 5.49 1.78
N LYS A 100 -18.82 6.14 2.78
CA LYS A 100 -20.28 6.33 2.79
C LYS A 100 -20.75 7.22 1.65
N LYS A 101 -20.05 8.34 1.40
CA LYS A 101 -20.40 9.31 0.34
C LYS A 101 -20.34 8.69 -1.04
N LEU A 102 -19.39 7.78 -1.28
CA LEU A 102 -19.17 7.11 -2.56
C LEU A 102 -19.87 5.75 -2.67
N CYS A 103 -20.68 5.36 -1.65
CA CYS A 103 -21.42 4.09 -1.60
C CYS A 103 -20.53 2.85 -1.77
N LEU A 104 -19.36 2.84 -1.10
CA LEU A 104 -18.33 1.81 -1.24
C LEU A 104 -18.29 0.78 -0.09
N GLN A 105 -19.34 0.70 0.73
CA GLN A 105 -19.36 -0.12 1.96
C GLN A 105 -19.11 -1.59 1.69
N ASP A 106 -19.62 -2.10 0.56
CA ASP A 106 -19.50 -3.51 0.18
C ASP A 106 -18.17 -3.82 -0.54
N ASN A 107 -17.46 -2.79 -1.02
CA ASN A 107 -16.24 -2.93 -1.80
C ASN A 107 -14.96 -2.64 -1.00
N VAL A 108 -15.06 -2.16 0.24
CA VAL A 108 -13.92 -1.68 1.03
C VAL A 108 -13.84 -2.37 2.38
N HIS A 109 -12.70 -3.00 2.65
CA HIS A 109 -12.40 -3.65 3.92
C HIS A 109 -11.19 -3.01 4.59
N PHE A 110 -11.35 -2.60 5.85
CA PHE A 110 -10.27 -2.14 6.71
C PHE A 110 -9.87 -3.27 7.65
N LEU A 111 -8.76 -3.94 7.37
CA LEU A 111 -8.32 -5.16 8.04
C LEU A 111 -7.63 -4.90 9.39
N GLY A 112 -7.33 -3.62 9.70
CA GLY A 112 -6.53 -3.27 10.87
C GLY A 112 -5.06 -3.67 10.72
N SER A 113 -4.37 -3.85 11.85
CA SER A 113 -2.98 -4.30 11.86
C SER A 113 -2.90 -5.79 11.58
N LEU A 114 -2.05 -6.17 10.64
CA LEU A 114 -1.83 -7.56 10.24
C LEU A 114 -0.50 -8.07 10.78
N SER A 115 -0.45 -9.34 11.14
CA SER A 115 0.80 -10.06 11.36
C SER A 115 1.57 -10.23 10.05
N GLU A 116 2.85 -10.55 10.13
CA GLU A 116 3.69 -10.78 8.96
C GLU A 116 3.12 -11.85 8.01
N LYS A 117 2.66 -12.97 8.56
CA LYS A 117 2.01 -14.04 7.80
C LYS A 117 0.74 -13.55 7.09
N GLN A 118 -0.08 -12.78 7.77
CA GLN A 118 -1.30 -12.21 7.18
C GLN A 118 -0.97 -11.17 6.10
N MET A 119 0.07 -10.35 6.31
CA MET A 119 0.55 -9.37 5.33
C MET A 119 0.99 -10.08 4.04
N LYS A 120 1.83 -11.12 4.14
CA LYS A 120 2.23 -11.95 2.99
C LYS A 120 1.01 -12.49 2.24
N GLN A 121 0.05 -13.05 2.98
CA GLN A 121 -1.14 -13.61 2.37
C GLN A 121 -1.95 -12.56 1.61
N GLN A 122 -2.03 -11.31 2.12
CA GLN A 122 -2.72 -10.23 1.40
C GLN A 122 -2.01 -9.87 0.09
N PHE A 123 -0.68 -9.85 0.05
CA PHE A 123 0.05 -9.66 -1.21
C PHE A 123 -0.20 -10.79 -2.21
N LEU A 124 -0.18 -12.05 -1.76
CA LEU A 124 -0.39 -13.22 -2.62
C LEU A 124 -1.85 -13.34 -3.11
N ASP A 125 -2.80 -12.96 -2.26
CA ASP A 125 -4.22 -12.97 -2.59
C ASP A 125 -4.63 -11.82 -3.54
N ALA A 126 -3.91 -10.71 -3.51
CA ALA A 126 -4.27 -9.53 -4.28
C ALA A 126 -4.04 -9.73 -5.79
N ASN A 127 -4.96 -9.22 -6.61
CA ASN A 127 -4.76 -9.11 -8.05
C ASN A 127 -3.74 -8.00 -8.36
N VAL A 128 -3.75 -6.93 -7.56
CA VAL A 128 -2.78 -5.84 -7.63
C VAL A 128 -2.54 -5.22 -6.25
N TYR A 129 -1.28 -4.93 -5.95
CA TYR A 129 -0.89 -4.10 -4.82
C TYR A 129 -0.81 -2.63 -5.24
N VAL A 130 -1.39 -1.73 -4.45
CA VAL A 130 -1.36 -0.29 -4.73
C VAL A 130 -0.71 0.45 -3.56
N MET A 131 0.31 1.26 -3.86
CA MET A 131 0.97 2.15 -2.91
C MET A 131 0.78 3.62 -3.31
N PRO A 132 -0.29 4.27 -2.83
CA PRO A 132 -0.68 5.63 -3.26
C PRO A 132 -0.06 6.73 -2.40
N SER A 133 1.10 6.49 -1.81
CA SER A 133 1.76 7.42 -0.88
C SER A 133 2.22 8.71 -1.56
N SER A 134 2.12 9.84 -0.87
CA SER A 134 2.64 11.12 -1.36
C SER A 134 4.10 11.37 -0.97
N ILE A 135 4.61 10.66 0.03
CA ILE A 135 6.01 10.74 0.48
C ILE A 135 6.47 9.33 0.88
N GLU A 136 7.60 8.90 0.32
CA GLU A 136 8.28 7.66 0.69
C GLU A 136 9.79 7.82 0.51
N ASN A 137 10.56 7.14 1.36
CA ASN A 137 12.02 7.02 1.19
C ASN A 137 12.37 5.69 0.51
N SER A 138 12.25 4.60 1.28
CA SER A 138 12.50 3.22 0.86
C SER A 138 11.38 2.34 1.43
N PRO A 139 10.20 2.28 0.77
CA PRO A 139 9.04 1.60 1.32
C PRO A 139 9.20 0.07 1.25
N ASN A 140 9.44 -0.58 2.41
CA ASN A 140 9.57 -2.03 2.49
C ASN A 140 8.39 -2.77 1.85
N SER A 141 7.17 -2.26 2.00
CA SER A 141 5.98 -2.87 1.41
C SER A 141 5.99 -2.92 -0.12
N LEU A 142 6.66 -1.98 -0.80
CA LEU A 142 6.88 -2.02 -2.23
C LEU A 142 7.83 -3.17 -2.60
N CYS A 143 8.97 -3.26 -1.90
CA CYS A 143 9.95 -4.32 -2.10
C CYS A 143 9.39 -5.70 -1.72
N GLU A 144 8.54 -5.77 -0.69
CA GLU A 144 7.83 -6.99 -0.31
C GLU A 144 6.87 -7.46 -1.41
N ALA A 145 6.14 -6.55 -2.06
CA ALA A 145 5.31 -6.88 -3.20
C ALA A 145 6.15 -7.39 -4.39
N GLN A 146 7.30 -6.73 -4.64
CA GLN A 146 8.20 -7.10 -5.73
C GLN A 146 8.82 -8.50 -5.53
N ILE A 147 9.33 -8.82 -4.33
CA ILE A 147 9.94 -10.13 -4.08
C ILE A 147 8.92 -11.27 -4.15
N LEU A 148 7.66 -11.00 -3.82
CA LEU A 148 6.56 -11.95 -3.98
C LEU A 148 6.07 -12.04 -5.44
N GLY A 149 6.47 -11.13 -6.32
CA GLY A 149 5.99 -11.06 -7.70
C GLY A 149 4.55 -10.53 -7.83
N THR A 150 4.00 -9.90 -6.80
CA THR A 150 2.66 -9.30 -6.84
C THR A 150 2.63 -8.12 -7.81
N PRO A 151 1.74 -8.08 -8.82
CA PRO A 151 1.58 -6.91 -9.67
C PRO A 151 1.34 -5.66 -8.84
N LEU A 152 2.01 -4.57 -9.16
CA LEU A 152 1.95 -3.39 -8.32
C LEU A 152 1.83 -2.07 -9.10
N VAL A 153 1.15 -1.12 -8.48
CA VAL A 153 1.06 0.27 -8.91
C VAL A 153 1.49 1.17 -7.75
N SER A 154 2.39 2.09 -8.01
CA SER A 154 2.91 3.02 -7.02
C SER A 154 2.75 4.46 -7.49
N SER A 155 2.63 5.39 -6.56
CA SER A 155 2.84 6.80 -6.87
C SER A 155 4.33 7.08 -7.14
N TYR A 156 4.61 7.96 -8.09
CA TYR A 156 5.97 8.44 -8.37
C TYR A 156 6.37 9.47 -7.31
N CYS A 157 6.95 9.02 -6.20
CA CYS A 157 7.34 9.90 -5.09
C CYS A 157 8.60 9.42 -4.38
N GLY A 158 9.44 10.36 -3.98
CA GLY A 158 10.65 10.10 -3.18
C GLY A 158 11.53 9.00 -3.77
N GLY A 159 11.85 7.98 -2.98
CA GLY A 159 12.72 6.88 -3.37
C GLY A 159 12.08 5.80 -4.25
N THR A 160 10.78 5.85 -4.52
CA THR A 160 10.08 4.80 -5.31
C THR A 160 10.63 4.66 -6.71
N SER A 161 11.06 5.77 -7.34
CA SER A 161 11.68 5.77 -8.67
C SER A 161 13.04 5.05 -8.75
N LYS A 162 13.63 4.69 -7.62
CA LYS A 162 14.85 3.87 -7.56
C LYS A 162 14.57 2.39 -7.36
N LEU A 163 13.35 2.06 -6.92
CA LEU A 163 12.94 0.71 -6.60
C LEU A 163 12.04 0.09 -7.68
N LEU A 164 11.40 0.91 -8.51
CA LEU A 164 10.45 0.47 -9.53
C LEU A 164 10.82 1.04 -10.89
N THR A 165 10.85 0.17 -11.90
CA THR A 165 10.98 0.53 -13.31
C THR A 165 9.60 0.46 -13.96
N ASP A 166 9.11 1.62 -14.44
CA ASP A 166 7.76 1.75 -15.01
C ASP A 166 7.54 0.84 -16.21
N GLY A 167 6.46 0.07 -16.18
CA GLY A 167 6.11 -0.89 -17.22
C GLY A 167 6.89 -2.21 -17.19
N GLU A 168 7.93 -2.35 -16.33
CA GLU A 168 8.73 -3.57 -16.22
C GLU A 168 8.51 -4.27 -14.87
N THR A 169 8.76 -3.56 -13.76
CA THR A 169 8.62 -4.13 -12.41
C THR A 169 7.38 -3.65 -11.68
N GLY A 170 6.50 -2.90 -12.36
CA GLY A 170 5.25 -2.33 -11.90
C GLY A 170 4.91 -1.07 -12.70
N TYR A 171 3.93 -0.30 -12.24
CA TYR A 171 3.48 0.95 -12.88
C TYR A 171 3.47 2.11 -11.88
N PHE A 172 3.68 3.34 -12.43
CA PHE A 172 3.48 4.59 -11.71
C PHE A 172 2.13 5.25 -12.02
#